data_9df6e82fbf896185f6b968a87649c261
#
_entry.id   9df6e82fbf896185f6b968a87649c261
#
_cell.length_a   1.000
_cell.length_b   1.000
_cell.length_c   1.000
_cell.angle_alpha   90.00
_cell.angle_beta   90.00
_cell.angle_gamma   90.00
#
_symmetry.space_group_name_H-M   'P 1'
#
loop_
_entity.id
_entity.type
_entity.pdbx_description
1 polymer ?
#
loop_
_entity_poly.entity_id
_entity_poly.type
_entity_poly.pdbx_seq_one_letter_code
_entity_poly.pdbx_strand_id
1 'polypeptide(L)'
;MSSALATDERLLSVMSLSQQYDSVPILQNVGLEVRRGEFVALIGPSGCGKSTLLRLIAGLAPPSSGQIVCQGQPVVGLNPATALVFQSFALLPWLRAVENVALPLEARGVPVAERVRRATRYLDLVGLKGHGRAFPKELSGGMKQRVGIARALCQEPLLLLMDEPFSALDILTAQTLRDQVLDIWQSPEVPTKTVILVTHSIEEAVYMADRVVALKPQPGRVAGEHVVGLSRPRQPGGPELREHIDALYALLV
;
A
#
# COMPACT_ATOMS: atom_id res chain seq x y z
N MET A 1 -5.83 19.68 -36.06
CA MET A 1 -5.02 20.08 -34.89
C MET A 1 -5.69 19.48 -33.69
N SER A 2 -5.30 18.27 -33.33
CA SER A 2 -5.88 17.51 -32.21
C SER A 2 -5.05 17.87 -30.96
N SER A 3 -5.67 18.63 -30.05
CA SER A 3 -5.13 18.82 -28.69
C SER A 3 -5.26 17.48 -27.96
N ALA A 4 -4.17 16.74 -27.91
CA ALA A 4 -4.04 15.62 -27.01
C ALA A 4 -4.16 16.19 -25.60
N LEU A 5 -5.27 15.91 -24.92
CA LEU A 5 -5.43 16.06 -23.49
C LEU A 5 -4.28 15.29 -22.83
N ALA A 6 -3.30 16.02 -22.32
CA ALA A 6 -2.30 15.45 -21.42
C ALA A 6 -3.10 14.83 -20.27
N THR A 7 -3.24 13.51 -20.29
CA THR A 7 -3.78 12.76 -19.16
C THR A 7 -2.91 13.12 -17.97
N ASP A 8 -3.48 13.77 -16.97
CA ASP A 8 -2.76 14.09 -15.73
C ASP A 8 -2.26 12.76 -15.16
N GLU A 9 -0.95 12.52 -15.29
CA GLU A 9 -0.31 11.29 -14.82
C GLU A 9 -0.40 11.15 -13.30
N ARG A 10 -0.79 12.24 -12.59
CA ARG A 10 -0.95 12.24 -11.14
C ARG A 10 -2.23 11.56 -10.74
N LEU A 11 -2.08 10.50 -9.93
CA LEU A 11 -3.20 9.81 -9.32
C LEU A 11 -3.59 10.45 -7.98
N LEU A 12 -2.57 10.81 -7.16
CA LEU A 12 -2.74 11.35 -5.82
C LEU A 12 -1.87 12.60 -5.63
N SER A 13 -2.45 13.63 -5.02
CA SER A 13 -1.75 14.81 -4.51
C SER A 13 -2.11 15.05 -3.06
N VAL A 14 -1.12 15.14 -2.19
CA VAL A 14 -1.22 15.57 -0.80
C VAL A 14 -0.55 16.95 -0.70
N MET A 15 -1.30 17.94 -0.26
CA MET A 15 -0.85 19.34 -0.28
C MET A 15 -0.88 19.94 1.12
N SER A 16 0.29 20.32 1.63
CA SER A 16 0.49 21.00 2.92
C SER A 16 -0.28 20.33 4.08
N LEU A 17 -0.32 18.98 4.07
CA LEU A 17 -1.12 18.20 4.99
C LEU A 17 -0.54 18.25 6.39
N SER A 18 -1.39 18.57 7.37
CA SER A 18 -1.04 18.49 8.79
C SER A 18 -2.12 17.71 9.56
N GLN A 19 -1.68 16.97 10.56
CA GLN A 19 -2.55 16.18 11.43
C GLN A 19 -2.09 16.29 12.88
N GLN A 20 -3.07 16.49 13.78
CA GLN A 20 -2.86 16.45 15.21
C GLN A 20 -3.96 15.63 15.89
N TYR A 21 -3.64 15.03 17.04
CA TYR A 21 -4.59 14.38 17.94
C TYR A 21 -4.38 14.96 19.33
N ASP A 22 -5.44 15.40 19.97
CA ASP A 22 -5.40 16.02 21.32
C ASP A 22 -4.30 17.08 21.45
N SER A 23 -4.19 17.97 20.44
CA SER A 23 -3.17 19.02 20.33
C SER A 23 -1.71 18.52 20.13
N VAL A 24 -1.48 17.21 20.01
CA VAL A 24 -0.17 16.64 19.70
C VAL A 24 0.00 16.57 18.18
N PRO A 25 0.96 17.31 17.60
CA PRO A 25 1.18 17.27 16.16
C PRO A 25 1.85 15.95 15.74
N ILE A 26 1.21 15.22 14.82
CA ILE A 26 1.69 13.95 14.27
C ILE A 26 2.34 14.18 12.91
N LEU A 27 1.69 14.96 12.03
CA LEU A 27 2.20 15.32 10.72
C LEU A 27 2.16 16.85 10.57
N GLN A 28 3.16 17.42 9.90
CA GLN A 28 3.22 18.85 9.66
C GLN A 28 3.70 19.16 8.24
N ASN A 29 2.85 19.88 7.50
CA ASN A 29 3.15 20.39 6.16
C ASN A 29 3.68 19.30 5.20
N VAL A 30 3.05 18.12 5.20
CA VAL A 30 3.43 17.01 4.33
C VAL A 30 2.92 17.26 2.92
N GLY A 31 3.82 17.21 1.94
CA GLY A 31 3.52 17.18 0.51
C GLY A 31 3.89 15.79 -0.06
N LEU A 32 3.06 15.24 -0.91
CA LEU A 32 3.33 13.97 -1.61
C LEU A 32 2.54 13.94 -2.91
N GLU A 33 3.19 13.65 -4.02
CA GLU A 33 2.53 13.33 -5.28
C GLU A 33 2.81 11.89 -5.66
N VAL A 34 1.81 11.19 -6.21
CA VAL A 34 1.95 9.82 -6.70
C VAL A 34 1.37 9.73 -8.10
N ARG A 35 2.16 9.20 -9.03
CA ARG A 35 1.78 9.02 -10.43
C ARG A 35 1.05 7.70 -10.64
N ARG A 36 0.24 7.63 -11.68
CA ARG A 36 -0.38 6.35 -12.10
C ARG A 36 0.70 5.33 -12.45
N GLY A 37 0.55 4.11 -11.97
CA GLY A 37 1.49 3.03 -12.23
C GLY A 37 2.75 3.06 -11.37
N GLU A 38 2.92 4.06 -10.49
CA GLU A 38 4.09 4.21 -9.63
C GLU A 38 3.98 3.34 -8.37
N PHE A 39 5.09 2.72 -8.00
CA PHE A 39 5.26 2.06 -6.70
C PHE A 39 6.10 2.96 -5.79
N VAL A 40 5.47 3.62 -4.81
CA VAL A 40 6.13 4.52 -3.86
C VAL A 40 6.27 3.84 -2.51
N ALA A 41 7.44 3.92 -1.88
CA ALA A 41 7.63 3.53 -0.49
C ALA A 41 7.74 4.77 0.41
N LEU A 42 7.09 4.71 1.58
CA LEU A 42 7.23 5.68 2.65
C LEU A 42 8.05 5.06 3.76
N ILE A 43 9.22 5.63 4.05
CA ILE A 43 10.12 5.16 5.11
C ILE A 43 10.27 6.21 6.21
N GLY A 44 10.74 5.76 7.35
CA GLY A 44 11.04 6.62 8.50
C GLY A 44 10.90 5.87 9.82
N PRO A 45 11.39 6.44 10.93
CA PRO A 45 11.33 5.79 12.23
C PRO A 45 9.89 5.53 12.70
N SER A 46 9.74 4.62 13.67
CA SER A 46 8.45 4.35 14.29
C SER A 46 7.87 5.62 14.91
N GLY A 47 6.56 5.84 14.75
CA GLY A 47 5.88 7.01 15.28
C GLY A 47 6.01 8.29 14.45
N CYS A 48 6.72 8.31 13.30
CA CYS A 48 6.82 9.50 12.45
C CYS A 48 5.55 9.82 11.63
N GLY A 49 4.46 9.06 11.78
CA GLY A 49 3.18 9.37 11.15
C GLY A 49 2.88 8.65 9.84
N LYS A 50 3.67 7.66 9.38
CA LYS A 50 3.45 6.94 8.12
C LYS A 50 2.05 6.31 8.03
N SER A 51 1.66 5.52 9.01
CA SER A 51 0.32 4.91 9.07
C SER A 51 -0.80 5.93 9.18
N THR A 52 -0.54 7.08 9.86
CA THR A 52 -1.47 8.20 9.90
C THR A 52 -1.67 8.77 8.50
N LEU A 53 -0.58 9.02 7.75
CA LEU A 53 -0.67 9.50 6.38
C LEU A 53 -1.47 8.55 5.49
N LEU A 54 -1.23 7.23 5.58
CA LEU A 54 -2.01 6.24 4.84
C LEU A 54 -3.50 6.30 5.17
N ARG A 55 -3.86 6.42 6.45
CA ARG A 55 -5.26 6.52 6.90
C ARG A 55 -5.94 7.78 6.38
N LEU A 56 -5.22 8.91 6.34
CA LEU A 56 -5.73 10.16 5.76
C LEU A 56 -5.94 10.01 4.24
N ILE A 57 -5.01 9.39 3.52
CA ILE A 57 -5.14 9.11 2.07
C ILE A 57 -6.32 8.18 1.80
N ALA A 58 -6.54 7.17 2.66
CA ALA A 58 -7.70 6.27 2.57
C ALA A 58 -9.03 6.96 2.94
N GLY A 59 -8.97 8.19 3.50
CA GLY A 59 -10.15 8.93 3.95
C GLY A 59 -10.79 8.36 5.21
N LEU A 60 -10.03 7.60 6.03
CA LEU A 60 -10.48 7.05 7.31
C LEU A 60 -10.57 8.10 8.43
N ALA A 61 -9.90 9.24 8.23
CA ALA A 61 -9.99 10.42 9.08
C ALA A 61 -9.81 11.67 8.22
N PRO A 62 -10.42 12.80 8.57
CA PRO A 62 -10.14 14.07 7.93
C PRO A 62 -8.78 14.62 8.43
N PRO A 63 -8.02 15.33 7.57
CA PRO A 63 -6.82 16.04 8.01
C PRO A 63 -7.20 17.25 8.88
N SER A 64 -6.29 17.65 9.79
CA SER A 64 -6.46 18.88 10.59
C SER A 64 -6.30 20.12 9.73
N SER A 65 -5.42 20.09 8.71
CA SER A 65 -5.28 21.13 7.69
C SER A 65 -4.62 20.56 6.43
N GLY A 66 -4.67 21.33 5.33
CA GLY A 66 -4.20 20.87 4.03
C GLY A 66 -5.27 20.08 3.27
N GLN A 67 -4.88 19.46 2.17
CA GLN A 67 -5.81 18.82 1.26
C GLN A 67 -5.22 17.55 0.65
N ILE A 68 -6.07 16.55 0.42
CA ILE A 68 -5.76 15.35 -0.37
C ILE A 68 -6.68 15.35 -1.58
N VAL A 69 -6.10 15.18 -2.76
CA VAL A 69 -6.80 15.08 -4.04
C VAL A 69 -6.45 13.75 -4.68
N CYS A 70 -7.45 12.98 -5.06
CA CYS A 70 -7.29 11.71 -5.78
C CYS A 70 -8.09 11.78 -7.08
N GLN A 71 -7.46 11.45 -8.21
CA GLN A 71 -8.06 11.59 -9.55
C GLN A 71 -8.65 12.99 -9.83
N GLY A 72 -7.96 14.04 -9.38
CA GLY A 72 -8.44 15.42 -9.55
C GLY A 72 -9.61 15.82 -8.64
N GLN A 73 -10.09 14.94 -7.75
CA GLN A 73 -11.18 15.20 -6.83
C GLN A 73 -10.71 15.24 -5.37
N PRO A 74 -11.14 16.20 -4.56
CA PRO A 74 -10.86 16.21 -3.13
C PRO A 74 -11.36 14.94 -2.44
N VAL A 75 -10.53 14.36 -1.57
CA VAL A 75 -10.92 13.22 -0.74
C VAL A 75 -11.72 13.72 0.45
N VAL A 76 -13.02 13.41 0.47
CA VAL A 76 -13.95 13.74 1.56
C VAL A 76 -14.58 12.43 2.05
N GLY A 77 -14.26 12.00 3.27
CA GLY A 77 -14.62 10.67 3.78
C GLY A 77 -13.84 9.56 3.08
N LEU A 78 -14.39 8.34 3.06
CA LEU A 78 -13.74 7.17 2.48
C LEU A 78 -13.37 7.39 1.00
N ASN A 79 -12.12 7.13 0.66
CA ASN A 79 -11.63 7.24 -0.71
C ASN A 79 -11.93 5.94 -1.49
N PRO A 80 -12.90 5.93 -2.41
CA PRO A 80 -13.30 4.72 -3.12
C PRO A 80 -12.23 4.21 -4.10
N ALA A 81 -11.25 5.04 -4.45
CA ALA A 81 -10.14 4.68 -5.33
C ALA A 81 -9.07 3.84 -4.62
N THR A 82 -9.12 3.74 -3.28
CA THR A 82 -8.10 3.07 -2.47
C THR A 82 -8.58 1.76 -1.86
N ALA A 83 -7.64 0.86 -1.59
CA ALA A 83 -7.80 -0.25 -0.66
C ALA A 83 -6.59 -0.34 0.25
N LEU A 84 -6.81 -0.73 1.51
CA LEU A 84 -5.76 -0.76 2.54
C LEU A 84 -5.47 -2.20 2.97
N VAL A 85 -4.19 -2.56 2.95
CA VAL A 85 -3.63 -3.76 3.57
C VAL A 85 -3.07 -3.37 4.93
N PHE A 86 -3.58 -3.97 6.00
CA PHE A 86 -3.21 -3.66 7.37
C PHE A 86 -2.02 -4.51 7.83
N GLN A 87 -1.24 -3.99 8.76
CA GLN A 87 -0.16 -4.68 9.45
C GLN A 87 -0.65 -5.94 10.20
N SER A 88 -1.82 -5.88 10.84
CA SER A 88 -2.38 -6.93 11.69
C SER A 88 -3.29 -7.91 10.95
N PHE A 89 -3.15 -8.09 9.63
CA PHE A 89 -4.01 -8.90 8.75
C PHE A 89 -5.48 -8.45 8.72
N ALA A 90 -6.05 -8.00 9.83
CA ALA A 90 -7.42 -7.52 10.03
C ALA A 90 -8.48 -8.47 9.43
N LEU A 91 -8.28 -9.78 9.56
CA LEU A 91 -9.26 -10.79 9.13
C LEU A 91 -10.33 -10.97 10.19
N LEU A 92 -11.59 -11.12 9.75
CA LEU A 92 -12.70 -11.47 10.61
C LEU A 92 -12.62 -12.96 10.95
N PRO A 93 -12.41 -13.33 12.24
CA PRO A 93 -12.08 -14.72 12.60
C PRO A 93 -13.23 -15.72 12.41
N TRP A 94 -14.46 -15.25 12.33
CA TRP A 94 -15.66 -16.05 12.07
C TRP A 94 -15.99 -16.21 10.58
N LEU A 95 -15.28 -15.53 9.68
CA LEU A 95 -15.43 -15.65 8.24
C LEU A 95 -14.32 -16.53 7.64
N ARG A 96 -14.66 -17.32 6.65
CA ARG A 96 -13.69 -18.10 5.85
C ARG A 96 -12.82 -17.17 5.01
N ALA A 97 -11.70 -17.67 4.48
CA ALA A 97 -10.80 -16.89 3.66
C ALA A 97 -11.52 -16.24 2.46
N VAL A 98 -12.35 -16.99 1.73
CA VAL A 98 -13.11 -16.47 0.58
C VAL A 98 -14.12 -15.40 1.00
N GLU A 99 -14.75 -15.55 2.17
CA GLU A 99 -15.69 -14.57 2.70
C GLU A 99 -14.99 -13.30 3.16
N ASN A 100 -13.81 -13.41 3.81
CA ASN A 100 -12.97 -12.28 4.13
C ASN A 100 -12.58 -11.48 2.88
N VAL A 101 -12.20 -12.16 1.79
CA VAL A 101 -11.84 -11.50 0.52
C VAL A 101 -13.07 -10.88 -0.15
N ALA A 102 -14.23 -11.52 -0.08
CA ALA A 102 -15.47 -11.05 -0.68
C ALA A 102 -16.12 -9.86 0.07
N LEU A 103 -15.78 -9.65 1.34
CA LEU A 103 -16.42 -8.69 2.24
C LEU A 103 -16.55 -7.26 1.67
N PRO A 104 -15.51 -6.66 1.05
CA PRO A 104 -15.66 -5.32 0.47
C PRO A 104 -16.62 -5.27 -0.72
N LEU A 105 -16.75 -6.36 -1.47
CA LEU A 105 -17.70 -6.45 -2.59
C LEU A 105 -19.13 -6.62 -2.06
N GLU A 106 -19.30 -7.30 -0.93
CA GLU A 106 -20.58 -7.40 -0.23
C GLU A 106 -21.06 -6.03 0.22
N ALA A 107 -20.20 -5.24 0.84
CA ALA A 107 -20.51 -3.87 1.25
C ALA A 107 -20.91 -2.95 0.08
N ARG A 108 -20.48 -3.28 -1.15
CA ARG A 108 -20.85 -2.58 -2.39
C ARG A 108 -22.09 -3.17 -3.06
N GLY A 109 -22.77 -4.14 -2.45
CA GLY A 109 -23.98 -4.78 -2.99
C GLY A 109 -23.73 -5.74 -4.17
N VAL A 110 -22.51 -6.20 -4.40
CA VAL A 110 -22.20 -7.15 -5.48
C VAL A 110 -22.88 -8.50 -5.21
N PRO A 111 -23.57 -9.09 -6.21
CA PRO A 111 -24.26 -10.39 -6.05
C PRO A 111 -23.36 -11.50 -5.54
N VAL A 112 -23.88 -12.41 -4.72
CA VAL A 112 -23.13 -13.49 -4.04
C VAL A 112 -22.26 -14.31 -5.00
N ALA A 113 -22.84 -14.77 -6.10
CA ALA A 113 -22.13 -15.60 -7.08
C ALA A 113 -20.90 -14.85 -7.67
N GLU A 114 -21.06 -13.57 -8.00
CA GLU A 114 -19.99 -12.75 -8.57
C GLU A 114 -18.90 -12.43 -7.55
N ARG A 115 -19.27 -12.03 -6.32
CA ARG A 115 -18.26 -11.72 -5.30
C ARG A 115 -17.45 -12.96 -4.87
N VAL A 116 -18.08 -14.15 -4.80
CA VAL A 116 -17.37 -15.41 -4.51
C VAL A 116 -16.43 -15.79 -5.66
N ARG A 117 -16.89 -15.66 -6.92
CA ARG A 117 -16.06 -15.92 -8.10
C ARG A 117 -14.82 -15.02 -8.11
N ARG A 118 -14.99 -13.71 -7.88
CA ARG A 118 -13.88 -12.75 -7.82
C ARG A 118 -12.96 -13.05 -6.64
N ALA A 119 -13.50 -13.27 -5.46
CA ALA A 119 -12.72 -13.61 -4.27
C ALA A 119 -11.86 -14.87 -4.47
N THR A 120 -12.42 -15.91 -5.10
CA THR A 120 -11.68 -17.15 -5.42
C THR A 120 -10.53 -16.87 -6.38
N ARG A 121 -10.77 -16.09 -7.45
CA ARG A 121 -9.72 -15.68 -8.40
C ARG A 121 -8.57 -14.97 -7.69
N TYR A 122 -8.85 -14.01 -6.81
CA TYR A 122 -7.80 -13.28 -6.10
C TYR A 122 -7.09 -14.14 -5.04
N LEU A 123 -7.77 -15.11 -4.41
CA LEU A 123 -7.10 -16.13 -3.58
C LEU A 123 -6.12 -16.98 -4.40
N ASP A 124 -6.52 -17.39 -5.60
CA ASP A 124 -5.64 -18.15 -6.49
C ASP A 124 -4.42 -17.33 -6.92
N LEU A 125 -4.60 -16.05 -7.25
CA LEU A 125 -3.51 -15.11 -7.59
C LEU A 125 -2.47 -14.94 -6.47
N VAL A 126 -2.93 -14.93 -5.21
CA VAL A 126 -2.00 -14.85 -4.06
C VAL A 126 -1.50 -16.23 -3.61
N GLY A 127 -1.66 -17.28 -4.42
CA GLY A 127 -1.16 -18.63 -4.14
C GLY A 127 -1.91 -19.39 -3.06
N LEU A 128 -3.18 -19.06 -2.79
CA LEU A 128 -4.04 -19.72 -1.82
C LEU A 128 -5.12 -20.60 -2.49
N LYS A 129 -4.81 -21.18 -3.65
CA LYS A 129 -5.70 -22.11 -4.34
C LYS A 129 -6.10 -23.27 -3.42
N GLY A 130 -7.40 -23.54 -3.30
CA GLY A 130 -7.94 -24.60 -2.44
C GLY A 130 -8.13 -24.19 -0.97
N HIS A 131 -7.63 -23.04 -0.51
CA HIS A 131 -7.75 -22.61 0.89
C HIS A 131 -8.95 -21.68 1.16
N GLY A 132 -9.82 -21.44 0.18
CA GLY A 132 -10.96 -20.52 0.32
C GLY A 132 -11.93 -20.87 1.46
N ARG A 133 -12.02 -22.15 1.86
CA ARG A 133 -12.91 -22.62 2.93
C ARG A 133 -12.28 -22.56 4.33
N ALA A 134 -10.98 -22.33 4.44
CA ALA A 134 -10.27 -22.26 5.72
C ALA A 134 -10.66 -21.02 6.53
N PHE A 135 -10.76 -21.17 7.83
CA PHE A 135 -10.90 -20.04 8.77
C PHE A 135 -9.54 -19.46 9.12
N PRO A 136 -9.46 -18.19 9.55
CA PRO A 136 -8.18 -17.56 9.91
C PRO A 136 -7.34 -18.35 10.93
N LYS A 137 -7.95 -19.04 11.89
CA LYS A 137 -7.24 -19.90 12.85
C LYS A 137 -6.50 -21.09 12.23
N GLU A 138 -6.88 -21.50 11.02
CA GLU A 138 -6.32 -22.64 10.28
C GLU A 138 -5.21 -22.19 9.31
N LEU A 139 -4.95 -20.88 9.20
CA LEU A 139 -3.98 -20.29 8.31
C LEU A 139 -2.72 -19.87 9.05
N SER A 140 -1.55 -20.05 8.42
CA SER A 140 -0.29 -19.47 8.89
C SER A 140 -0.30 -17.93 8.82
N GLY A 141 0.67 -17.26 9.45
CA GLY A 141 0.82 -15.80 9.37
C GLY A 141 0.92 -15.30 7.93
N GLY A 142 1.78 -15.92 7.12
CA GLY A 142 1.92 -15.59 5.70
C GLY A 142 0.65 -15.84 4.89
N MET A 143 -0.09 -16.91 5.17
CA MET A 143 -1.39 -17.17 4.52
C MET A 143 -2.43 -16.12 4.90
N LYS A 144 -2.49 -15.69 6.16
CA LYS A 144 -3.38 -14.60 6.61
C LYS A 144 -3.08 -13.30 5.90
N GLN A 145 -1.80 -12.97 5.72
CA GLN A 145 -1.39 -11.76 5.01
C GLN A 145 -1.79 -11.83 3.53
N ARG A 146 -1.61 -12.98 2.87
CA ARG A 146 -2.07 -13.22 1.51
C ARG A 146 -3.59 -13.02 1.37
N VAL A 147 -4.40 -13.49 2.33
CA VAL A 147 -5.84 -13.21 2.36
C VAL A 147 -6.13 -11.73 2.48
N GLY A 148 -5.39 -10.98 3.32
CA GLY A 148 -5.50 -9.53 3.46
C GLY A 148 -5.18 -8.79 2.16
N ILE A 149 -4.13 -9.20 1.44
CA ILE A 149 -3.75 -8.66 0.13
C ILE A 149 -4.82 -8.98 -0.92
N ALA A 150 -5.30 -10.24 -0.98
CA ALA A 150 -6.38 -10.66 -1.88
C ALA A 150 -7.66 -9.84 -1.66
N ARG A 151 -8.02 -9.58 -0.39
CA ARG A 151 -9.17 -8.74 -0.02
C ARG A 151 -9.04 -7.31 -0.55
N ALA A 152 -7.86 -6.73 -0.44
CA ALA A 152 -7.62 -5.39 -0.95
C ALA A 152 -7.67 -5.37 -2.49
N LEU A 153 -6.99 -6.28 -3.16
CA LEU A 153 -6.92 -6.38 -4.61
C LEU A 153 -8.27 -6.75 -5.26
N CYS A 154 -9.12 -7.54 -4.57
CA CYS A 154 -10.44 -7.96 -5.08
C CYS A 154 -11.38 -6.79 -5.36
N GLN A 155 -11.11 -5.63 -4.77
CA GLN A 155 -11.84 -4.38 -5.03
C GLN A 155 -11.40 -3.70 -6.32
N GLU A 156 -10.27 -4.13 -6.91
CA GLU A 156 -9.61 -3.52 -8.07
C GLU A 156 -9.37 -2.01 -7.85
N PRO A 157 -8.70 -1.63 -6.73
CA PRO A 157 -8.47 -0.23 -6.42
C PRO A 157 -7.50 0.39 -7.43
N LEU A 158 -7.59 1.70 -7.62
CA LEU A 158 -6.61 2.44 -8.42
C LEU A 158 -5.30 2.65 -7.66
N LEU A 159 -5.38 2.71 -6.32
CA LEU A 159 -4.26 2.88 -5.42
C LEU A 159 -4.33 1.86 -4.28
N LEU A 160 -3.34 0.98 -4.21
CA LEU A 160 -3.17 0.05 -3.10
C LEU A 160 -2.30 0.69 -2.02
N LEU A 161 -2.82 0.76 -0.81
CA LEU A 161 -2.11 1.23 0.37
C LEU A 161 -1.70 0.02 1.22
N MET A 162 -0.43 -0.07 1.60
CA MET A 162 0.10 -1.19 2.38
C MET A 162 0.81 -0.65 3.62
N ASP A 163 0.28 -0.94 4.81
CA ASP A 163 0.83 -0.49 6.10
C ASP A 163 1.65 -1.61 6.74
N GLU A 164 2.97 -1.58 6.60
CA GLU A 164 3.93 -2.56 7.11
C GLU A 164 3.52 -4.03 6.87
N PRO A 165 3.20 -4.42 5.62
CA PRO A 165 2.52 -5.69 5.34
C PRO A 165 3.38 -6.92 5.59
N PHE A 166 4.68 -6.77 5.76
CA PHE A 166 5.62 -7.89 5.92
C PHE A 166 6.24 -7.99 7.31
N SER A 167 6.00 -7.00 8.19
CA SER A 167 6.68 -6.87 9.49
C SER A 167 6.35 -7.98 10.50
N ALA A 168 5.19 -8.63 10.37
CA ALA A 168 4.74 -9.70 11.25
C ALA A 168 5.17 -11.11 10.79
N LEU A 169 5.98 -11.22 9.73
CA LEU A 169 6.37 -12.47 9.10
C LEU A 169 7.85 -12.79 9.36
N ASP A 170 8.19 -14.08 9.34
CA ASP A 170 9.59 -14.50 9.32
C ASP A 170 10.26 -14.09 7.99
N ILE A 171 11.59 -14.05 7.99
CA ILE A 171 12.40 -13.50 6.89
C ILE A 171 12.10 -14.19 5.54
N LEU A 172 12.01 -15.52 5.52
CA LEU A 172 11.78 -16.28 4.28
C LEU A 172 10.38 -16.10 3.74
N THR A 173 9.38 -16.15 4.63
CA THR A 173 7.98 -15.90 4.28
C THR A 173 7.80 -14.46 3.78
N ALA A 174 8.42 -13.49 4.43
CA ALA A 174 8.38 -12.09 4.02
C ALA A 174 9.00 -11.89 2.63
N GLN A 175 10.18 -12.50 2.36
CA GLN A 175 10.81 -12.41 1.04
C GLN A 175 9.91 -13.01 -0.05
N THR A 176 9.43 -14.23 0.15
CA THR A 176 8.52 -14.90 -0.81
C THR A 176 7.28 -14.07 -1.09
N LEU A 177 6.73 -13.40 -0.06
CA LEU A 177 5.53 -12.58 -0.23
C LEU A 177 5.83 -11.26 -0.96
N ARG A 178 7.00 -10.63 -0.75
CA ARG A 178 7.44 -9.44 -1.50
C ARG A 178 7.55 -9.74 -2.99
N ASP A 179 8.21 -10.86 -3.33
CA ASP A 179 8.37 -11.30 -4.71
C ASP A 179 6.99 -11.52 -5.36
N GLN A 180 6.10 -12.21 -4.67
CA GLN A 180 4.75 -12.44 -5.14
C GLN A 180 3.93 -11.16 -5.33
N VAL A 181 4.07 -10.18 -4.42
CA VAL A 181 3.41 -8.87 -4.56
C VAL A 181 3.93 -8.14 -5.80
N LEU A 182 5.24 -8.20 -6.07
CA LEU A 182 5.83 -7.61 -7.28
C LEU A 182 5.33 -8.31 -8.56
N ASP A 183 5.25 -9.66 -8.56
CA ASP A 183 4.72 -10.43 -9.68
C ASP A 183 3.26 -10.06 -9.98
N ILE A 184 2.43 -9.96 -8.93
CA ILE A 184 1.02 -9.55 -9.03
C ILE A 184 0.93 -8.10 -9.57
N TRP A 185 1.73 -7.19 -9.04
CA TRP A 185 1.74 -5.79 -9.47
C TRP A 185 2.16 -5.63 -10.94
N GLN A 186 3.12 -6.43 -11.43
CA GLN A 186 3.57 -6.42 -12.81
C GLN A 186 2.60 -7.16 -13.76
N SER A 187 1.79 -8.08 -13.23
CA SER A 187 0.88 -8.91 -14.02
C SER A 187 -0.14 -8.05 -14.79
N PRO A 188 -0.31 -8.23 -16.10
CA PRO A 188 -1.33 -7.53 -16.89
C PRO A 188 -2.77 -7.87 -16.45
N GLU A 189 -2.96 -8.98 -15.76
CA GLU A 189 -4.28 -9.44 -15.30
C GLU A 189 -4.83 -8.63 -14.12
N VAL A 190 -3.97 -7.88 -13.41
CA VAL A 190 -4.34 -7.08 -12.24
C VAL A 190 -4.37 -5.61 -12.64
N PRO A 191 -5.53 -4.94 -12.55
CA PRO A 191 -5.66 -3.53 -12.96
C PRO A 191 -4.99 -2.55 -11.98
N THR A 192 -4.77 -2.97 -10.72
CA THR A 192 -4.13 -2.15 -9.70
C THR A 192 -2.63 -2.04 -9.96
N LYS A 193 -2.18 -0.85 -10.39
CA LYS A 193 -0.78 -0.60 -10.76
C LYS A 193 -0.10 0.47 -9.90
N THR A 194 -0.84 1.19 -9.07
CA THR A 194 -0.27 2.22 -8.20
C THR A 194 -0.26 1.72 -6.77
N VAL A 195 0.86 1.83 -6.10
CA VAL A 195 1.06 1.31 -4.73
C VAL A 195 1.76 2.35 -3.86
N ILE A 196 1.29 2.53 -2.62
CA ILE A 196 2.05 3.16 -1.55
C ILE A 196 2.31 2.09 -0.48
N LEU A 197 3.60 1.82 -0.25
CA LEU A 197 4.08 0.89 0.78
C LEU A 197 4.66 1.68 1.95
N VAL A 198 4.15 1.49 3.13
CA VAL A 198 4.79 1.93 4.37
C VAL A 198 5.67 0.81 4.90
N THR A 199 6.92 1.12 5.19
CA THR A 199 7.86 0.20 5.81
C THR A 199 8.89 0.95 6.67
N HIS A 200 9.51 0.25 7.59
CA HIS A 200 10.67 0.72 8.35
C HIS A 200 11.99 0.16 7.81
N SER A 201 11.95 -0.79 6.85
CA SER A 201 13.14 -1.35 6.19
C SER A 201 13.47 -0.57 4.92
N ILE A 202 14.65 0.05 4.90
CA ILE A 202 15.18 0.74 3.73
C ILE A 202 15.44 -0.26 2.60
N GLU A 203 15.96 -1.44 2.92
CA GLU A 203 16.24 -2.51 1.97
C GLU A 203 14.95 -2.96 1.25
N GLU A 204 13.86 -3.10 2.01
CA GLU A 204 12.55 -3.44 1.45
C GLU A 204 12.04 -2.34 0.52
N ALA A 205 12.16 -1.07 0.93
CA ALA A 205 11.75 0.07 0.12
C ALA A 205 12.53 0.13 -1.20
N VAL A 206 13.87 0.01 -1.15
CA VAL A 206 14.73 0.01 -2.34
C VAL A 206 14.47 -1.22 -3.22
N TYR A 207 14.19 -2.37 -2.63
CA TYR A 207 13.87 -3.59 -3.37
C TYR A 207 12.57 -3.45 -4.18
N MET A 208 11.53 -2.86 -3.58
CA MET A 208 10.18 -2.89 -4.14
C MET A 208 9.78 -1.63 -4.91
N ALA A 209 10.21 -0.44 -4.47
CA ALA A 209 9.66 0.82 -4.96
C ALA A 209 10.42 1.42 -6.15
N ASP A 210 9.73 2.25 -6.95
CA ASP A 210 10.34 3.10 -7.98
C ASP A 210 10.93 4.37 -7.35
N ARG A 211 10.26 4.87 -6.29
CA ARG A 211 10.66 6.05 -5.53
C ARG A 211 10.38 5.83 -4.04
N VAL A 212 11.27 6.34 -3.21
CA VAL A 212 11.19 6.26 -1.76
C VAL A 212 11.09 7.68 -1.20
N VAL A 213 10.12 7.90 -0.33
CA VAL A 213 9.91 9.16 0.39
C VAL A 213 10.25 8.93 1.85
N ALA A 214 11.23 9.69 2.35
CA ALA A 214 11.70 9.62 3.73
C ALA A 214 10.94 10.63 4.61
N LEU A 215 10.43 10.16 5.74
CA LEU A 215 9.81 11.02 6.75
C LEU A 215 10.68 11.10 8.01
N LYS A 216 10.88 12.32 8.52
CA LYS A 216 11.49 12.60 9.84
C LYS A 216 10.39 12.72 10.91
N PRO A 217 10.68 12.33 12.18
CA PRO A 217 9.70 12.39 13.27
C PRO A 217 9.59 13.77 13.91
N GLN A 218 8.55 13.97 14.73
CA GLN A 218 8.33 14.97 15.77
C GLN A 218 8.28 16.45 15.30
N PRO A 219 7.25 16.86 14.59
CA PRO A 219 6.21 16.08 13.91
C PRO A 219 6.70 15.53 12.58
N GLY A 220 5.99 14.52 12.05
CA GLY A 220 6.31 13.89 10.79
C GLY A 220 6.34 14.90 9.64
N ARG A 221 7.45 14.97 8.92
CA ARG A 221 7.67 15.84 7.75
C ARG A 221 8.42 15.05 6.69
N VAL A 222 8.22 15.39 5.43
CA VAL A 222 9.05 14.84 4.36
C VAL A 222 10.47 15.38 4.53
N ALA A 223 11.42 14.46 4.69
CA ALA A 223 12.85 14.75 4.77
C ALA A 223 13.47 14.89 3.38
N GLY A 224 13.00 14.07 2.45
CA GLY A 224 13.45 14.04 1.07
C GLY A 224 12.83 12.87 0.31
N GLU A 225 13.12 12.82 -0.98
CA GLU A 225 12.69 11.77 -1.89
C GLU A 225 13.90 11.22 -2.64
N HIS A 226 13.88 9.93 -2.94
CA HIS A 226 14.92 9.25 -3.68
C HIS A 226 14.32 8.35 -4.77
N VAL A 227 14.72 8.57 -6.02
CA VAL A 227 14.31 7.73 -7.16
C VAL A 227 15.26 6.56 -7.24
N VAL A 228 14.73 5.33 -7.20
CA VAL A 228 15.55 4.11 -7.25
C VAL A 228 16.02 3.84 -8.68
N GLY A 229 15.19 4.06 -9.71
CA GLY A 229 15.58 4.03 -11.13
C GLY A 229 16.13 2.69 -11.65
N LEU A 230 16.19 1.65 -10.84
CA LEU A 230 16.66 0.32 -11.22
C LEU A 230 15.53 -0.49 -11.85
N SER A 231 15.86 -1.23 -12.91
CA SER A 231 14.93 -2.18 -13.53
C SER A 231 14.60 -3.34 -12.60
N ARG A 232 13.46 -4.00 -12.84
CA ARG A 232 13.08 -5.26 -12.15
C ARG A 232 13.25 -6.46 -13.10
N PRO A 233 13.52 -7.67 -12.60
CA PRO A 233 13.66 -8.03 -11.17
C PRO A 233 14.97 -7.52 -10.56
N ARG A 234 14.92 -7.06 -9.30
CA ARG A 234 16.08 -6.70 -8.50
C ARG A 234 16.51 -7.88 -7.63
N GLN A 235 17.80 -8.01 -7.35
CA GLN A 235 18.28 -9.08 -6.46
C GLN A 235 18.34 -8.57 -5.02
N PRO A 236 17.69 -9.25 -4.04
CA PRO A 236 17.80 -8.88 -2.64
C PRO A 236 19.27 -8.89 -2.19
N GLY A 237 19.73 -7.79 -1.60
CA GLY A 237 21.13 -7.64 -1.18
C GLY A 237 22.13 -7.44 -2.34
N GLY A 238 21.67 -7.27 -3.56
CA GLY A 238 22.51 -6.98 -4.73
C GLY A 238 23.34 -5.70 -4.55
N PRO A 239 24.55 -5.64 -5.12
CA PRO A 239 25.44 -4.49 -4.98
C PRO A 239 24.81 -3.19 -5.54
N GLU A 240 23.97 -3.29 -6.56
CA GLU A 240 23.26 -2.18 -7.17
C GLU A 240 22.28 -1.48 -6.23
N LEU A 241 21.81 -2.16 -5.17
CA LEU A 241 20.92 -1.56 -4.20
C LEU A 241 21.64 -0.73 -3.13
N ARG A 242 22.96 -0.94 -2.93
CA ARG A 242 23.73 -0.34 -1.83
C ARG A 242 23.79 1.18 -1.91
N GLU A 243 24.07 1.75 -3.08
CA GLU A 243 24.12 3.22 -3.25
C GLU A 243 22.80 3.87 -2.88
N HIS A 244 21.68 3.24 -3.28
CA HIS A 244 20.34 3.73 -2.96
C HIS A 244 20.04 3.61 -1.46
N ILE A 245 20.46 2.52 -0.82
CA ILE A 245 20.31 2.29 0.62
C ILE A 245 21.12 3.35 1.40
N ASP A 246 22.39 3.57 1.04
CA ASP A 246 23.26 4.56 1.69
C ASP A 246 22.72 5.98 1.54
N ALA A 247 22.22 6.34 0.35
CA ALA A 247 21.59 7.63 0.11
C ALA A 247 20.35 7.85 0.99
N LEU A 248 19.53 6.80 1.19
CA LEU A 248 18.34 6.88 2.05
C LEU A 248 18.69 6.94 3.54
N TYR A 249 19.74 6.26 3.99
CA TYR A 249 20.27 6.42 5.34
C TYR A 249 20.66 7.89 5.59
N ALA A 250 21.36 8.53 4.63
CA ALA A 250 21.75 9.94 4.74
C ALA A 250 20.56 10.91 4.84
N LEU A 251 19.39 10.55 4.25
CA LEU A 251 18.17 11.35 4.35
C LEU A 251 17.50 11.25 5.72
N LEU A 252 17.69 10.15 6.44
CA LEU A 252 17.04 9.89 7.72
C LEU A 252 17.85 10.35 8.94
N VAL A 253 19.14 10.57 8.78
CA VAL A 253 20.03 11.15 9.78
C VAL A 253 19.99 12.67 9.70
#